data_52530d2a65ad2c0e8651221ff853b6ed
#
_entry.id   52530d2a65ad2c0e8651221ff853b6ed
#
_cell.length_a   1.000
_cell.length_b   1.000
_cell.length_c   1.000
_cell.angle_alpha   90.00
_cell.angle_beta   90.00
_cell.angle_gamma   90.00
#
_symmetry.space_group_name_H-M   'P 1'
#
loop_
_entity.id
_entity.type
_entity.pdbx_description
1 polymer ?
#
loop_
_entity_poly.entity_id
_entity_poly.type
_entity_poly.pdbx_seq_one_letter_code
_entity_poly.pdbx_strand_id
1 'polypeptide(L)'
;MKTLLTIFTLVFTVMFSSTSFGGWTKVGEGVDGTTFYVDFARIRKHGGYVYYWDLFDYLKPKSGNLSVKEYKQGDCKVFRYKSLSFSFHKEPMGNRTGKVAETPKSMQGWVYPSPKSIDEIVLKSVCSR
;
A
#
# COMPACT_ATOMS: atom_id res chain seq x y z
N MET A 1 36.23 -20.93 -21.93
CA MET A 1 35.89 -21.40 -20.61
C MET A 1 35.51 -20.26 -19.65
N LYS A 2 36.27 -19.19 -19.63
CA LYS A 2 35.96 -18.04 -18.75
C LYS A 2 34.70 -17.30 -19.15
N THR A 3 34.32 -17.37 -20.42
CA THR A 3 33.11 -16.72 -20.94
C THR A 3 31.80 -17.34 -20.45
N LEU A 4 31.83 -18.63 -20.12
CA LEU A 4 30.64 -19.35 -19.66
C LEU A 4 30.19 -18.90 -18.27
N LEU A 5 31.12 -18.55 -17.40
CA LEU A 5 30.84 -18.11 -16.05
C LEU A 5 30.15 -16.72 -16.03
N THR A 6 30.52 -15.87 -16.97
CA THR A 6 29.96 -14.51 -17.05
C THR A 6 28.51 -14.54 -17.51
N ILE A 7 28.16 -15.42 -18.42
CA ILE A 7 26.79 -15.55 -18.93
C ILE A 7 25.87 -16.09 -17.84
N PHE A 8 26.37 -16.99 -17.01
CA PHE A 8 25.58 -17.56 -15.91
C PHE A 8 25.18 -16.54 -14.86
N THR A 9 26.05 -15.59 -14.59
CA THR A 9 25.77 -14.54 -13.59
C THR A 9 24.68 -13.58 -14.05
N LEU A 10 24.58 -13.31 -15.34
CA LEU A 10 23.56 -12.41 -15.89
C LEU A 10 22.15 -12.97 -15.80
N VAL A 11 22.00 -14.27 -16.01
CA VAL A 11 20.70 -14.93 -15.96
C VAL A 11 20.11 -14.90 -14.55
N PHE A 12 20.96 -14.94 -13.53
CA PHE A 12 20.54 -14.96 -12.15
C PHE A 12 19.87 -13.66 -11.70
N THR A 13 20.30 -12.53 -12.23
CA THR A 13 19.76 -11.22 -11.83
C THR A 13 18.33 -11.00 -12.29
N VAL A 14 17.90 -11.64 -13.35
CA VAL A 14 16.54 -11.48 -13.89
C VAL A 14 15.48 -12.14 -12.99
N MET A 15 15.89 -13.06 -12.15
CA MET A 15 14.96 -13.84 -11.30
C MET A 15 14.39 -13.05 -10.13
N PHE A 16 14.91 -11.87 -9.86
CA PHE A 16 14.49 -11.07 -8.71
C PHE A 16 13.58 -9.90 -9.07
N SER A 17 13.00 -9.90 -10.25
CA SER A 17 12.02 -8.88 -10.56
C SER A 17 10.81 -9.06 -9.64
N SER A 18 10.60 -8.10 -8.76
CA SER A 18 9.51 -8.13 -7.80
C SER A 18 8.25 -7.53 -8.40
N THR A 19 7.13 -7.76 -7.74
CA THR A 19 5.83 -7.20 -8.11
C THR A 19 5.64 -5.78 -7.58
N SER A 20 6.68 -5.12 -7.09
CA SER A 20 6.56 -3.76 -6.60
C SER A 20 6.65 -2.75 -7.75
N PHE A 21 5.85 -1.70 -7.66
CA PHE A 21 5.74 -0.64 -8.66
C PHE A 21 6.01 0.69 -7.96
N GLY A 22 7.19 1.30 -8.20
CA GLY A 22 7.53 2.61 -7.64
C GLY A 22 7.47 2.67 -6.10
N GLY A 23 7.89 1.60 -5.43
CA GLY A 23 7.83 1.51 -3.97
C GLY A 23 6.56 0.84 -3.44
N TRP A 24 5.57 0.66 -4.29
CA TRP A 24 4.31 0.00 -3.92
C TRP A 24 4.42 -1.51 -4.06
N THR A 25 4.09 -2.22 -2.99
CA THR A 25 4.03 -3.69 -3.01
C THR A 25 2.59 -4.13 -2.91
N LYS A 26 2.16 -4.98 -3.83
CA LYS A 26 0.80 -5.53 -3.84
C LYS A 26 0.58 -6.41 -2.61
N VAL A 27 -0.50 -6.17 -1.89
CA VAL A 27 -0.87 -6.94 -0.71
C VAL A 27 -2.21 -7.66 -0.84
N GLY A 28 -3.01 -7.30 -1.82
CA GLY A 28 -4.29 -7.97 -2.03
C GLY A 28 -5.06 -7.44 -3.21
N GLU A 29 -6.21 -8.06 -3.47
CA GLU A 29 -7.07 -7.70 -4.57
C GLU A 29 -8.52 -7.90 -4.14
N GLY A 30 -9.38 -6.93 -4.44
CA GLY A 30 -10.79 -7.01 -4.15
C GLY A 30 -11.57 -7.75 -5.24
N VAL A 31 -12.82 -8.11 -4.93
CA VAL A 31 -13.69 -8.81 -5.88
C VAL A 31 -14.07 -7.96 -7.08
N ASP A 32 -14.00 -6.64 -6.95
CA ASP A 32 -14.29 -5.68 -8.02
C ASP A 32 -13.09 -5.35 -8.89
N GLY A 33 -11.96 -6.04 -8.66
CA GLY A 33 -10.73 -5.80 -9.40
C GLY A 33 -9.85 -4.70 -8.83
N THR A 34 -10.24 -4.07 -7.71
CA THR A 34 -9.39 -3.10 -7.02
C THR A 34 -8.15 -3.81 -6.48
N THR A 35 -6.97 -3.27 -6.76
CA THR A 35 -5.72 -3.82 -6.25
C THR A 35 -5.20 -2.94 -5.12
N PHE A 36 -4.71 -3.56 -4.07
CA PHE A 36 -4.26 -2.87 -2.87
C PHE A 36 -2.75 -3.01 -2.70
N TYR A 37 -2.09 -1.91 -2.36
CA TYR A 37 -0.64 -1.84 -2.23
C TYR A 37 -0.27 -1.14 -0.94
N VAL A 38 0.93 -1.44 -0.44
CA VAL A 38 1.54 -0.75 0.70
C VAL A 38 2.96 -0.33 0.31
N ASP A 39 3.36 0.84 0.77
CA ASP A 39 4.73 1.32 0.61
C ASP A 39 5.54 0.95 1.86
N PHE A 40 6.12 -0.23 1.85
CA PHE A 40 6.86 -0.74 3.01
C PHE A 40 8.15 0.03 3.28
N ALA A 41 8.73 0.67 2.26
CA ALA A 41 9.95 1.44 2.44
C ALA A 41 9.72 2.73 3.23
N ARG A 42 8.49 3.22 3.28
CA ARG A 42 8.13 4.47 3.93
C ARG A 42 7.37 4.29 5.23
N ILE A 43 7.40 3.10 5.79
CA ILE A 43 6.82 2.86 7.12
C ILE A 43 7.68 3.55 8.17
N ARG A 44 7.02 4.26 9.09
CA ARG A 44 7.68 4.95 10.20
C ARG A 44 7.06 4.50 11.51
N LYS A 45 7.92 4.26 12.49
CA LYS A 45 7.50 3.92 13.85
C LYS A 45 7.75 5.11 14.76
N HIS A 46 6.73 5.55 15.46
CA HIS A 46 6.83 6.68 16.36
C HIS A 46 5.77 6.60 17.46
N GLY A 47 6.19 6.82 18.70
CA GLY A 47 5.26 6.88 19.83
C GLY A 47 4.45 5.62 20.07
N GLY A 48 4.98 4.45 19.71
CA GLY A 48 4.26 3.18 19.85
C GLY A 48 3.31 2.87 18.71
N TYR A 49 3.27 3.73 17.70
CA TYR A 49 2.43 3.54 16.53
C TYR A 49 3.26 3.36 15.27
N VAL A 50 2.63 2.83 14.23
CA VAL A 50 3.23 2.68 12.92
C VAL A 50 2.46 3.54 11.92
N TYR A 51 3.19 4.34 11.13
CA TYR A 51 2.61 5.23 10.13
C TYR A 51 2.96 4.72 8.75
N TYR A 52 1.98 4.63 7.87
CA TYR A 52 2.19 4.02 6.56
C TYR A 52 1.23 4.56 5.52
N TRP A 53 1.62 4.40 4.27
CA TRP A 53 0.79 4.71 3.11
C TRP A 53 0.29 3.43 2.48
N ASP A 54 -1.00 3.38 2.16
CA ASP A 54 -1.52 2.37 1.28
C ASP A 54 -2.12 3.01 0.03
N LEU A 55 -2.35 2.20 -0.99
CA LEU A 55 -2.81 2.63 -2.29
C LEU A 55 -3.92 1.70 -2.75
N PHE A 56 -5.04 2.30 -3.18
CA PHE A 56 -6.14 1.60 -3.83
C PHE A 56 -6.07 1.94 -5.31
N ASP A 57 -5.85 0.94 -6.14
CA ASP A 57 -5.79 1.10 -7.58
C ASP A 57 -7.02 0.47 -8.19
N TYR A 58 -7.92 1.30 -8.73
CA TYR A 58 -9.21 0.88 -9.24
C TYR A 58 -9.10 0.34 -10.66
N LEU A 59 -9.85 -0.70 -10.95
CA LEU A 59 -9.95 -1.22 -12.31
C LEU A 59 -10.73 -0.25 -13.21
N LYS A 60 -11.76 0.36 -12.66
CA LYS A 60 -12.60 1.36 -13.34
C LYS A 60 -12.69 2.61 -12.47
N PRO A 61 -12.85 3.79 -13.08
CA PRO A 61 -12.93 5.02 -12.29
C PRO A 61 -14.07 4.96 -11.28
N LYS A 62 -13.78 5.46 -10.08
CA LYS A 62 -14.78 5.70 -9.03
C LYS A 62 -14.80 7.18 -8.72
N SER A 63 -15.96 7.82 -8.90
CA SER A 63 -16.11 9.27 -8.75
C SER A 63 -15.07 10.05 -9.55
N GLY A 64 -14.72 9.55 -10.74
CA GLY A 64 -13.73 10.17 -11.62
C GLY A 64 -12.28 9.90 -11.25
N ASN A 65 -12.01 9.09 -10.22
CA ASN A 65 -10.64 8.78 -9.78
C ASN A 65 -10.28 7.35 -10.11
N LEU A 66 -9.01 7.12 -10.49
CA LEU A 66 -8.48 5.80 -10.79
C LEU A 66 -7.66 5.22 -9.65
N SER A 67 -7.20 6.05 -8.72
CA SER A 67 -6.49 5.56 -7.56
C SER A 67 -6.60 6.52 -6.39
N VAL A 68 -6.38 5.98 -5.18
CA VAL A 68 -6.43 6.74 -3.94
C VAL A 68 -5.27 6.29 -3.06
N LYS A 69 -4.51 7.25 -2.55
CA LYS A 69 -3.52 6.99 -1.50
C LYS A 69 -4.14 7.36 -0.16
N GLU A 70 -3.88 6.55 0.83
CA GLU A 70 -4.36 6.80 2.19
C GLU A 70 -3.20 6.73 3.16
N TYR A 71 -3.06 7.75 4.02
CA TYR A 71 -2.07 7.76 5.08
C TYR A 71 -2.74 7.33 6.37
N LYS A 72 -2.16 6.33 7.03
CA LYS A 72 -2.76 5.71 8.21
C LYS A 72 -1.80 5.66 9.39
N GLN A 73 -2.39 5.68 10.58
CA GLN A 73 -1.71 5.42 11.83
C GLN A 73 -2.19 4.06 12.35
N GLY A 74 -1.27 3.12 12.49
CA GLY A 74 -1.58 1.78 12.98
C GLY A 74 -1.16 1.59 14.42
N ASP A 75 -1.99 0.90 15.18
CA ASP A 75 -1.73 0.48 16.54
C ASP A 75 -1.59 -1.05 16.53
N CYS A 76 -0.37 -1.53 16.48
CA CYS A 76 -0.10 -2.97 16.38
C CYS A 76 -0.40 -3.71 17.68
N LYS A 77 -0.37 -3.01 18.82
CA LYS A 77 -0.59 -3.60 20.13
C LYS A 77 -2.06 -3.95 20.34
N VAL A 78 -2.95 -3.04 19.96
CA VAL A 78 -4.40 -3.24 20.07
C VAL A 78 -5.00 -3.76 18.78
N PHE A 79 -4.25 -3.67 17.70
CA PHE A 79 -4.62 -4.05 16.34
C PHE A 79 -5.79 -3.24 15.81
N ARG A 80 -5.53 -1.96 15.58
CA ARG A 80 -6.50 -0.98 15.05
C ARG A 80 -5.76 0.09 14.26
N TYR A 81 -6.47 0.89 13.50
CA TYR A 81 -5.85 1.96 12.72
C TYR A 81 -6.76 3.19 12.65
N LYS A 82 -6.14 4.31 12.28
CA LYS A 82 -6.85 5.56 11.94
C LYS A 82 -6.45 6.00 10.55
N SER A 83 -7.41 6.52 9.80
CA SER A 83 -7.14 7.22 8.55
C SER A 83 -6.80 8.67 8.85
N LEU A 84 -5.66 9.14 8.38
CA LEU A 84 -5.18 10.50 8.64
C LEU A 84 -5.42 11.44 7.46
N SER A 85 -5.18 10.97 6.23
CA SER A 85 -5.41 11.77 5.04
C SER A 85 -5.58 10.90 3.82
N PHE A 86 -6.19 11.48 2.77
CA PHE A 86 -6.41 10.84 1.49
C PHE A 86 -5.84 11.71 0.38
N SER A 87 -5.40 11.08 -0.70
CA SER A 87 -5.00 11.76 -1.92
C SER A 87 -5.66 11.04 -3.09
N PHE A 88 -6.51 11.77 -3.83
CA PHE A 88 -7.29 11.22 -4.93
C PHE A 88 -6.60 11.52 -6.25
N HIS A 89 -6.43 10.51 -7.10
CA HIS A 89 -5.68 10.61 -8.34
C HIS A 89 -6.54 10.16 -9.53
N LYS A 90 -6.45 10.93 -10.62
CA LYS A 90 -7.14 10.57 -11.86
C LYS A 90 -6.35 9.58 -12.71
N GLU A 91 -5.11 9.32 -12.31
CA GLU A 91 -4.23 8.36 -12.96
C GLU A 91 -4.11 7.09 -12.11
N PRO A 92 -3.74 5.96 -12.72
CA PRO A 92 -3.48 4.73 -11.97
C PRO A 92 -2.27 4.86 -11.06
N MET A 93 -2.20 4.02 -10.05
CA MET A 93 -1.04 3.86 -9.17
C MET A 93 -0.63 5.11 -8.40
N GLY A 94 -1.59 6.00 -8.14
CA GLY A 94 -1.30 7.24 -7.41
C GLY A 94 -0.36 8.17 -8.15
N ASN A 95 -0.29 8.06 -9.47
CA ASN A 95 0.59 8.89 -10.28
C ASN A 95 0.08 10.31 -10.35
N ARG A 96 1.00 11.24 -10.60
CA ARG A 96 0.77 12.67 -10.67
C ARG A 96 0.30 13.26 -9.35
N THR A 97 0.13 14.57 -9.33
CA THR A 97 -0.35 15.27 -8.14
C THR A 97 -1.82 14.97 -7.93
N GLY A 98 -2.14 14.44 -6.76
CA GLY A 98 -3.50 14.14 -6.39
C GLY A 98 -4.16 15.28 -5.63
N LYS A 99 -5.48 15.22 -5.55
CA LYS A 99 -6.25 16.13 -4.71
C LYS A 99 -6.23 15.60 -3.29
N VAL A 100 -5.60 16.32 -2.39
CA VAL A 100 -5.52 15.95 -0.98
C VAL A 100 -6.82 16.31 -0.28
N ALA A 101 -7.31 15.40 0.55
CA ALA A 101 -8.48 15.62 1.38
C ALA A 101 -8.21 15.10 2.78
N GLU A 102 -8.64 15.85 3.77
CA GLU A 102 -8.59 15.39 5.16
C GLU A 102 -9.64 14.32 5.40
N THR A 103 -9.37 13.44 6.36
CA THR A 103 -10.33 12.42 6.75
C THR A 103 -11.59 13.08 7.31
N PRO A 104 -12.79 12.75 6.80
CA PRO A 104 -14.03 13.27 7.37
C PRO A 104 -14.15 12.94 8.85
N LYS A 105 -14.78 13.81 9.61
CA LYS A 105 -14.93 13.62 11.06
C LYS A 105 -15.55 12.27 11.42
N SER A 106 -16.49 11.80 10.63
CA SER A 106 -17.14 10.51 10.83
C SER A 106 -16.19 9.32 10.70
N MET A 107 -15.01 9.50 10.08
CA MET A 107 -14.03 8.46 9.83
C MET A 107 -12.74 8.66 10.61
N GLN A 108 -12.67 9.62 11.53
CA GLN A 108 -11.44 9.94 12.26
C GLN A 108 -11.17 9.06 13.46
N GLY A 109 -12.09 8.20 13.83
CA GLY A 109 -11.93 7.32 14.98
C GLY A 109 -11.04 6.12 14.69
N TRP A 110 -10.71 5.37 15.74
CA TRP A 110 -10.02 4.09 15.60
C TRP A 110 -10.95 3.07 14.97
N VAL A 111 -10.40 2.33 14.00
CA VAL A 111 -11.11 1.26 13.29
C VAL A 111 -10.44 -0.07 13.63
N TYR A 112 -11.25 -1.03 14.02
CA TYR A 112 -10.82 -2.40 14.26
C TYR A 112 -11.13 -3.20 13.00
N PRO A 113 -10.10 -3.66 12.27
CA PRO A 113 -10.34 -4.32 10.99
C PRO A 113 -11.17 -5.60 11.16
N SER A 114 -12.11 -5.80 10.25
CA SER A 114 -12.89 -7.02 10.23
C SER A 114 -12.01 -8.21 9.81
N PRO A 115 -12.27 -9.41 10.34
CA PRO A 115 -11.53 -10.60 9.94
C PRO A 115 -11.59 -10.82 8.43
N LYS A 116 -10.45 -11.16 7.82
CA LYS A 116 -10.30 -11.44 6.38
C LYS A 116 -10.53 -10.23 5.47
N SER A 117 -10.65 -9.03 6.03
CA SER A 117 -10.76 -7.81 5.24
C SER A 117 -9.39 -7.40 4.70
N ILE A 118 -9.39 -6.55 3.67
CA ILE A 118 -8.15 -6.01 3.14
C ILE A 118 -7.43 -5.14 4.18
N ASP A 119 -8.19 -4.44 5.01
CA ASP A 119 -7.62 -3.62 6.08
C ASP A 119 -6.87 -4.47 7.12
N GLU A 120 -7.38 -5.66 7.41
CA GLU A 120 -6.68 -6.59 8.29
C GLU A 120 -5.37 -7.06 7.66
N ILE A 121 -5.39 -7.42 6.38
CA ILE A 121 -4.20 -7.86 5.65
C ILE A 121 -3.14 -6.76 5.64
N VAL A 122 -3.55 -5.53 5.35
CA VAL A 122 -2.65 -4.37 5.32
C VAL A 122 -2.03 -4.13 6.70
N LEU A 123 -2.85 -4.08 7.74
CA LEU A 123 -2.35 -3.82 9.09
C LEU A 123 -1.42 -4.92 9.57
N LYS A 124 -1.75 -6.18 9.32
CA LYS A 124 -0.86 -7.30 9.65
C LYS A 124 0.48 -7.17 8.94
N SER A 125 0.47 -6.82 7.67
CA SER A 125 1.71 -6.72 6.90
C SER A 125 2.61 -5.59 7.38
N VAL A 126 2.06 -4.44 7.77
CA VAL A 126 2.88 -3.33 8.29
C VAL A 126 3.32 -3.58 9.72
N CYS A 127 2.52 -4.27 10.53
CA CYS A 127 2.90 -4.61 11.91
C CYS A 127 3.97 -5.70 11.99
N SER A 128 4.17 -6.44 10.92
CA SER A 128 5.19 -7.50 10.85
C SER A 128 6.57 -7.00 10.46
N ARG A 129 6.73 -5.72 10.19
CA ARG A 129 7.99 -5.12 9.72
C ARG A 129 8.89 -4.60 10.81
#